data_cf2bbe91e89ad64c5b2de4bb5bd5dc3c
#
_entry.id   cf2bbe91e89ad64c5b2de4bb5bd5dc3c
#
_cell.length_a   1.000
_cell.length_b   1.000
_cell.length_c   1.000
_cell.angle_alpha   90.00
_cell.angle_beta   90.00
_cell.angle_gamma   90.00
#
_symmetry.space_group_name_H-M   'P 1'
#
loop_
_entity.id
_entity.type
_entity.pdbx_description
1 polymer ?
#
loop_
_entity_poly.entity_id
_entity_poly.type
_entity_poly.pdbx_seq_one_letter_code
_entity_poly.pdbx_strand_id
1 'polypeptide(L)' 'MVRSRFTEEQIADFLQQSKNGVPNKALCEEYGFSNSTLRRWQEKHAESVRQEL' A
#
# COMPACT_ATOMS: atom_id res chain seq x y z
N MET A 1 9.86 -14.66 10.83
CA MET A 1 10.06 -14.08 10.78
C MET A 1 9.88 -13.07 9.89
N VAL A 2 9.50 -13.00 8.94
CA VAL A 2 9.27 -12.06 8.16
C VAL A 2 8.05 -11.59 8.18
N ARG A 3 7.71 -10.48 8.47
CA ARG A 3 6.49 -10.05 8.50
C ARG A 3 6.41 -9.15 7.40
N SER A 4 7.11 -8.28 7.05
CA SER A 4 6.89 -7.38 6.08
C SER A 4 7.88 -7.68 5.04
N ARG A 5 7.54 -8.34 4.07
CA ARG A 5 8.31 -8.63 3.09
C ARG A 5 8.54 -7.46 2.19
N PHE A 6 7.89 -6.36 2.26
CA PHE A 6 7.97 -5.25 1.38
C PHE A 6 8.60 -4.03 2.06
N THR A 7 9.44 -3.32 1.34
CA THR A 7 10.10 -2.16 1.91
C THR A 7 9.15 -0.98 1.75
N GLU A 8 9.46 0.11 2.38
CA GLU A 8 8.63 1.27 2.32
C GLU A 8 8.56 1.79 0.91
N GLU A 9 9.61 1.68 0.17
CA GLU A 9 9.63 2.10 -1.18
C GLU A 9 8.67 1.27 -1.99
N GLN A 10 8.61 -0.01 -1.79
CA GLN A 10 7.72 -0.88 -2.50
C GLN A 10 6.29 -0.57 -2.14
N ILE A 11 6.03 -0.30 -0.87
CA ILE A 11 4.69 0.02 -0.43
C ILE A 11 4.22 1.31 -1.10
N ALA A 12 5.09 2.29 -1.18
CA ALA A 12 4.74 3.55 -1.79
C ALA A 12 4.39 3.32 -3.27
N ASP A 13 5.10 2.40 -3.90
CA ASP A 13 4.85 2.08 -5.26
C ASP A 13 3.49 1.44 -5.44
N PHE A 14 3.09 0.54 -4.56
CA PHE A 14 1.80 -0.11 -4.64
C PHE A 14 0.72 0.96 -4.49
N LEU A 15 0.91 1.88 -3.57
CA LEU A 15 -0.08 2.90 -3.33
C LEU A 15 -0.18 3.84 -4.54
N GLN A 16 0.92 4.09 -5.17
CA GLN A 16 0.92 4.94 -6.33
C GLN A 16 0.15 4.26 -7.47
N GLN A 17 0.33 2.97 -7.65
CA GLN A 17 -0.39 2.24 -8.67
C GLN A 17 -1.87 2.27 -8.38
N SER A 18 -2.23 2.17 -7.11
CA SER A 18 -3.61 2.19 -6.72
C SER A 18 -4.21 3.53 -7.10
N LYS A 19 -3.47 4.61 -6.93
CA LYS A 19 -3.95 5.89 -7.23
C LYS A 19 -4.06 6.05 -8.71
N ASN A 20 -3.26 5.40 -9.51
CA ASN A 20 -3.32 5.47 -10.94
C ASN A 20 -4.45 4.66 -11.56
N GLY A 21 -5.18 3.99 -10.76
CA GLY A 21 -6.30 3.23 -11.26
C GLY A 21 -6.22 1.71 -11.17
N VAL A 22 -5.13 1.20 -10.67
CA VAL A 22 -5.00 -0.24 -10.54
C VAL A 22 -5.83 -0.67 -9.34
N PRO A 23 -6.73 -1.62 -9.51
CA PRO A 23 -7.59 -2.03 -8.40
C PRO A 23 -6.80 -2.72 -7.30
N ASN A 24 -7.24 -2.53 -6.08
CA ASN A 24 -6.59 -3.13 -4.94
C ASN A 24 -6.53 -4.64 -5.08
N LYS A 25 -7.57 -5.22 -5.60
CA LYS A 25 -7.62 -6.63 -5.76
C LYS A 25 -6.48 -7.11 -6.64
N ALA A 26 -6.20 -6.41 -7.71
CA ALA A 26 -5.15 -6.79 -8.63
C ALA A 26 -3.79 -6.72 -7.94
N LEU A 27 -3.59 -5.68 -7.14
CA LEU A 27 -2.34 -5.53 -6.43
C LEU A 27 -2.15 -6.66 -5.43
N CYS A 28 -3.20 -6.98 -4.72
CA CYS A 28 -3.13 -8.05 -3.74
C CYS A 28 -2.77 -9.38 -4.41
N GLU A 29 -3.36 -9.63 -5.52
CA GLU A 29 -3.10 -10.86 -6.19
C GLU A 29 -1.70 -10.89 -6.79
N GLU A 30 -1.30 -9.83 -7.34
CA GLU A 30 -0.01 -9.77 -7.94
C GLU A 30 1.13 -9.85 -6.97
N TYR A 31 1.05 -9.20 -5.85
CA TYR A 31 2.13 -9.19 -4.89
C TYR A 31 1.94 -10.10 -3.68
N GLY A 32 0.79 -10.65 -3.53
CA GLY A 32 0.54 -11.60 -2.46
C GLY A 32 0.25 -11.05 -1.07
N PHE A 33 -0.25 -9.85 -0.96
CA PHE A 33 -0.62 -9.35 0.34
C PHE A 33 -2.15 -9.29 0.42
N SER A 34 -2.69 -9.06 1.56
CA SER A 34 -4.14 -9.06 1.71
C SER A 34 -4.71 -7.66 1.58
N ASN A 35 -5.98 -7.56 1.36
CA ASN A 35 -6.66 -6.33 1.24
C ASN A 35 -6.52 -5.53 2.50
N SER A 36 -6.57 -6.15 3.64
CA SER A 36 -6.46 -5.49 4.91
C SER A 36 -5.12 -4.81 5.02
N THR A 37 -4.08 -5.46 4.58
CA THR A 37 -2.76 -4.92 4.63
C THR A 37 -2.65 -3.68 3.77
N LEU A 38 -3.21 -3.74 2.59
CA LEU A 38 -3.15 -2.63 1.68
C LEU A 38 -3.89 -1.44 2.27
N ARG A 39 -5.03 -1.66 2.87
CA ARG A 39 -5.82 -0.63 3.47
C ARG A 39 -5.06 0.04 4.60
N ARG A 40 -4.39 -0.73 5.41
CA ARG A 40 -3.66 -0.23 6.48
C ARG A 40 -2.57 0.68 5.94
N TRP A 41 -1.87 0.31 4.89
CA TRP A 41 -0.84 1.11 4.30
C TRP A 41 -1.42 2.42 3.76
N GLN A 42 -2.56 2.35 3.14
CA GLN A 42 -3.20 3.53 2.58
C GLN A 42 -3.54 4.53 3.67
N GLU A 43 -4.05 4.06 4.77
CA GLU A 43 -4.39 4.90 5.87
C GLU A 43 -3.17 5.55 6.48
N LYS A 44 -2.13 4.80 6.64
CA LYS A 44 -0.95 5.29 7.20
C LYS A 44 -0.34 6.38 6.35
N HIS A 45 -0.31 6.21 5.06
CA HIS A 45 0.25 7.21 4.17
C HIS A 45 -0.64 8.43 4.06
N ALA A 46 -1.90 8.24 4.13
CA ALA A 46 -2.83 9.34 4.05
C ALA A 46 -2.63 10.25 5.26
N GLU A 47 -2.42 9.65 6.41
CA GLU A 47 -2.23 10.38 7.58
C GLU A 47 -0.94 11.18 7.49
N SER A 48 0.08 10.62 6.96
CA SER A 48 1.30 11.25 6.84
C SER A 48 1.20 12.44 5.93
N VAL A 49 0.51 12.34 4.86
CA VAL A 49 0.29 13.39 3.95
C VAL A 49 -0.47 14.51 4.57
N ARG A 50 -1.47 14.20 5.40
CA ARG A 50 -2.27 15.16 5.98
C ARG A 50 -1.48 15.97 6.92
N GLN A 51 -0.55 15.50 7.53
CA GLN A 51 0.14 16.23 8.46
C GLN A 51 0.92 17.30 7.84
N GLU A 52 1.27 17.29 6.68
CA GLU A 52 1.84 18.31 6.10
C GLU A 52 1.29 19.58 6.16
N LEU A 53 0.22 19.84 6.38
CA LEU A 53 -0.43 21.04 6.47
C LEU A 53 -0.02 21.81 7.43
#